data_d4670063c23477e6181f1c6249b0b650
#
_entry.id   d4670063c23477e6181f1c6249b0b650
#
_cell.length_a   1.000
_cell.length_b   1.000
_cell.length_c   1.000
_cell.angle_alpha   90.00
_cell.angle_beta   90.00
_cell.angle_gamma   90.00
#
_symmetry.space_group_name_H-M   'P 1'
#
loop_
_entity.id
_entity.type
_entity.pdbx_description
1 polymer ?
#
loop_
_entity_poly.entity_id
_entity_poly.type
_entity_poly.pdbx_seq_one_letter_code
_entity_poly.pdbx_strand_id
1 'polypeptide(L)' 'MITLYDFWRGLEKEERIQFCETAKISYGYMESHLIHGRKKPSMETIQKMVDASNKKLTHKSIFDFFLRKINAA' A
#
# COMPACT_ATOMS: atom_id res chain seq x y z
N MET A 1 14.41 -3.32 1.15
CA MET A 1 13.18 -2.86 0.49
C MET A 1 12.00 -3.03 1.46
N ILE A 2 11.24 -1.97 1.72
CA ILE A 2 10.15 -1.99 2.69
C ILE A 2 8.88 -2.55 2.05
N THR A 3 8.12 -3.36 2.79
CA THR A 3 6.83 -3.86 2.31
C THR A 3 5.75 -2.79 2.52
N LEU A 4 4.62 -2.94 1.83
CA LEU A 4 3.48 -2.04 2.02
C LEU A 4 3.02 -2.05 3.48
N TYR A 5 2.96 -3.23 4.09
CA TYR A 5 2.57 -3.36 5.48
C TYR A 5 3.50 -2.60 6.41
N ASP A 6 4.81 -2.78 6.25
CA ASP A 6 5.79 -2.11 7.09
C ASP A 6 5.78 -0.60 6.89
N PHE A 7 5.61 -0.16 5.64
CA PHE A 7 5.50 1.25 5.34
C PHE A 7 4.30 1.87 6.08
N TRP A 8 3.15 1.22 5.98
CA TRP A 8 1.92 1.69 6.62
C TRP A 8 2.05 1.75 8.13
N ARG A 9 2.59 0.69 8.72
CA ARG A 9 2.76 0.60 10.17
C ARG A 9 3.72 1.67 10.70
N GLY A 10 4.66 2.10 9.90
CA GLY A 10 5.60 3.14 10.29
C GLY A 10 5.05 4.56 10.22
N LEU A 11 3.89 4.75 9.61
CA LEU A 11 3.27 6.07 9.50
C LEU A 11 2.44 6.39 10.73
N GLU A 12 2.43 7.67 11.09
CA GLU A 12 1.49 8.17 12.09
C GLU A 12 0.12 8.35 11.43
N LYS A 13 -0.92 8.49 12.25
CA LYS A 13 -2.28 8.57 11.73
C LYS A 13 -2.46 9.68 10.71
N GLU A 14 -1.92 10.86 10.97
CA GLU A 14 -2.03 11.98 10.05
C GLU A 14 -1.33 11.68 8.74
N GLU A 15 -0.18 11.03 8.79
CA GLU A 15 0.54 10.62 7.59
C GLU A 15 -0.23 9.58 6.79
N ARG A 16 -0.91 8.66 7.48
CA ARG A 16 -1.74 7.67 6.81
C ARG A 16 -2.90 8.32 6.07
N ILE A 17 -3.54 9.29 6.71
CA ILE A 17 -4.63 10.05 6.08
C ILE A 17 -4.12 10.78 4.84
N GLN A 18 -2.99 11.46 4.97
CA GLN A 18 -2.39 12.19 3.86
C GLN A 18 -2.03 11.26 2.71
N PHE A 19 -1.44 10.12 3.03
CA PHE A 19 -1.09 9.13 2.02
C PHE A 19 -2.33 8.65 1.26
N CYS A 20 -3.39 8.33 1.97
CA CYS A 20 -4.63 7.87 1.35
C CYS A 20 -5.27 8.96 0.49
N GLU A 21 -5.26 10.19 0.93
CA GLU A 21 -5.78 11.30 0.15
C GLU A 21 -4.97 11.48 -1.15
N THR A 22 -3.66 11.44 -1.06
CA THR A 22 -2.79 11.60 -2.21
C THR A 22 -2.95 10.45 -3.20
N ALA A 23 -3.06 9.23 -2.69
CA ALA A 23 -3.23 8.04 -3.52
C ALA A 23 -4.67 7.83 -3.96
N LYS A 24 -5.60 8.63 -3.45
CA LYS A 24 -7.04 8.55 -3.75
C LYS A 24 -7.61 7.18 -3.40
N ILE A 25 -7.23 6.68 -2.24
CA ILE A 25 -7.69 5.41 -1.68
C ILE A 25 -8.40 5.74 -0.38
N SER A 26 -9.56 5.12 -0.12
CA SER A 26 -10.21 5.36 1.17
C SER A 26 -9.37 4.76 2.30
N TYR A 27 -9.35 5.44 3.43
CA TYR A 27 -8.61 4.98 4.60
C TYR A 27 -9.09 3.60 5.05
N GLY A 28 -10.41 3.43 5.11
CA GLY A 28 -11.00 2.16 5.50
C GLY A 28 -10.61 1.01 4.60
N TYR A 29 -10.58 1.24 3.29
CA TYR A 29 -10.19 0.22 2.33
C TYR A 29 -8.72 -0.18 2.49
N MET A 30 -7.84 0.81 2.68
CA MET A 30 -6.43 0.55 2.92
C MET A 30 -6.24 -0.27 4.20
N GLU A 31 -6.90 0.16 5.29
CA GLU A 31 -6.75 -0.46 6.61
C GLU A 31 -7.34 -1.87 6.66
N SER A 32 -8.46 -2.09 5.97
CA SER A 32 -9.18 -3.36 6.05
C SER A 32 -8.77 -4.38 5.00
N HIS A 33 -8.28 -3.93 3.86
CA HIS A 33 -8.02 -4.82 2.73
C HIS A 33 -6.60 -4.77 2.20
N LEU A 34 -6.12 -3.58 1.83
CA LEU A 34 -4.85 -3.50 1.12
C LEU A 34 -3.64 -3.91 1.95
N ILE A 35 -3.57 -3.45 3.21
CA ILE A 35 -2.41 -3.81 4.04
C ILE A 35 -2.39 -5.28 4.44
N HIS A 36 -3.51 -5.97 4.29
CA HIS A 36 -3.59 -7.40 4.56
C HIS A 36 -3.39 -8.25 3.31
N GLY A 37 -3.22 -7.61 2.16
CA GLY A 37 -2.99 -8.33 0.92
C GLY A 37 -4.18 -9.13 0.43
N ARG A 38 -5.38 -8.76 0.87
CA ARG A 38 -6.59 -9.51 0.51
C ARG A 38 -7.03 -9.32 -0.93
N LYS A 39 -6.69 -8.17 -1.52
CA LYS A 39 -7.10 -7.85 -2.87
C LYS A 39 -5.99 -7.08 -3.56
N LYS A 40 -5.57 -7.56 -4.73
CA LYS A 40 -4.52 -6.91 -5.50
C LYS A 40 -5.07 -5.61 -6.12
N PRO A 41 -4.42 -4.46 -5.90
CA PRO A 41 -4.86 -3.22 -6.52
C PRO A 41 -4.50 -3.19 -8.00
N SER A 42 -5.16 -2.30 -8.74
CA SER A 42 -4.84 -2.08 -10.14
C SER A 42 -3.47 -1.43 -10.29
N MET A 43 -2.89 -1.52 -11.48
CA MET A 43 -1.60 -0.87 -11.76
C MET A 43 -1.66 0.63 -11.53
N GLU A 44 -2.78 1.25 -11.87
CA GLU A 44 -2.97 2.68 -11.64
C GLU A 44 -2.91 3.02 -10.16
N THR A 45 -3.58 2.21 -9.34
CA THR A 45 -3.56 2.40 -7.88
C THR A 45 -2.16 2.19 -7.32
N ILE A 46 -1.44 1.19 -7.82
CA ILE A 46 -0.06 0.94 -7.41
C ILE A 46 0.82 2.15 -7.72
N GLN A 47 0.67 2.72 -8.91
CA GLN A 47 1.43 3.90 -9.30
C GLN A 47 1.14 5.07 -8.36
N LYS A 48 -0.12 5.26 -8.01
CA LYS A 48 -0.50 6.33 -7.08
C LYS A 48 0.12 6.10 -5.69
N MET A 49 0.16 4.86 -5.24
CA MET A 49 0.79 4.53 -3.95
C MET A 49 2.30 4.80 -3.97
N VAL A 50 2.97 4.43 -5.05
CA VAL A 50 4.40 4.69 -5.20
C VAL A 50 4.65 6.20 -5.13
N ASP A 51 3.88 6.97 -5.89
CA ASP A 51 4.03 8.43 -5.92
C ASP A 51 3.74 9.05 -4.55
N ALA A 52 2.68 8.60 -3.89
CA ALA A 52 2.29 9.14 -2.60
C ALA A 52 3.29 8.80 -1.49
N SER A 53 4.05 7.74 -1.66
CA SER A 53 5.05 7.31 -0.67
C SER A 53 6.38 8.07 -0.78
N ASN A 54 6.50 9.02 -1.70
CA ASN A 54 7.75 9.70 -2.02
C ASN A 54 8.85 8.69 -2.41
N LYS A 55 8.45 7.67 -3.18
CA LYS A 55 9.33 6.63 -3.69
C LYS A 55 9.91 5.70 -2.62
N LYS A 56 9.38 5.74 -1.40
CA LYS A 56 9.74 4.76 -0.38
C LYS A 56 9.20 3.38 -0.73
N LEU A 57 8.05 3.34 -1.42
CA LEU A 57 7.52 2.13 -2.00
C LEU A 57 7.89 2.09 -3.47
N THR A 58 8.09 0.89 -4.00
CA THR A 58 8.33 0.68 -5.43
C THR A 58 7.27 -0.26 -5.96
N HIS A 59 7.11 -0.28 -7.28
CA HIS A 59 6.20 -1.24 -7.90
C HIS A 59 6.56 -2.67 -7.48
N LYS A 60 7.85 -2.97 -7.47
CA LYS A 60 8.32 -4.31 -7.10
C LYS A 60 7.98 -4.65 -5.65
N SER A 61 8.18 -3.72 -4.72
CA SER A 61 7.89 -4.00 -3.31
C SER A 61 6.40 -4.24 -3.08
N ILE A 62 5.55 -3.50 -3.78
CA ILE A 62 4.10 -3.68 -3.69
C ILE A 62 3.68 -5.00 -4.32
N PHE A 63 4.18 -5.30 -5.52
CA PHE A 63 3.89 -6.57 -6.18
C PHE A 63 4.33 -7.76 -5.33
N ASP A 64 5.53 -7.72 -4.80
CA ASP A 64 6.06 -8.81 -3.98
C ASP A 64 5.19 -9.03 -2.75
N PHE A 65 4.74 -7.95 -2.12
CA PHE A 65 3.86 -8.05 -0.97
C PHE A 65 2.57 -8.78 -1.31
N PHE A 66 1.90 -8.38 -2.39
CA PHE A 66 0.63 -8.99 -2.77
C PHE A 66 0.81 -10.42 -3.27
N LEU A 67 1.87 -10.70 -4.01
CA LEU A 67 2.15 -12.04 -4.46
C LEU A 67 2.37 -13.01 -3.29
N ARG A 68 3.11 -12.57 -2.28
CA ARG A 68 3.33 -13.40 -1.10
C ARG A 68 2.02 -13.72 -0.38
N LYS A 69 1.15 -12.71 -0.24
CA LYS A 69 -0.12 -12.90 0.45
C LYS A 69 -1.05 -13.83 -0.31
N ILE A 70 -1.08 -13.70 -1.63
CA ILE A 70 -1.91 -14.55 -2.47
C ILE A 70 -1.40 -15.98 -2.45
N ASN A 71 -0.09 -16.17 -2.55
CA ASN A 71 0.51 -17.51 -2.63
C ASN A 71 0.63 -18.21 -1.26
N ALA A 72 0.51 -17.46 -0.17
CA ALA A 72 0.59 -18.03 1.18
C ALA A 72 -0.74 -18.64 1.63
N ALA A 73 -1.78 -18.49 0.87
CA ALA A 73 -3.10 -18.99 1.24
C ALA A 73 -3.18 -20.52 1.18
#